data_2f6d8ed814736425c1dfe4b2d8b9f512
#
_entry.id   2f6d8ed814736425c1dfe4b2d8b9f512
#
_cell.length_a   1.000
_cell.length_b   1.000
_cell.length_c   1.000
_cell.angle_alpha   90.00
_cell.angle_beta   90.00
_cell.angle_gamma   90.00
#
_symmetry.space_group_name_H-M   'P 1'
#
loop_
_entity.id
_entity.type
_entity.pdbx_description
1 polymer ?
#
loop_
_entity_poly.entity_id
_entity_poly.type
_entity_poly.pdbx_seq_one_letter_code
_entity_poly.pdbx_strand_id
1 'polypeptide(L)'
;TSAVEGLRMVKMDIPVVPIVIVILAALFFIQQFGTNFVGSYFGPVMGIWFFMLGALGISQLILHPFILQAVNPVYAFRFLSEYPGGFILLGAVFLSTTGAEALYADLGHCGRANIRVSWIYVKLCLLLNYFGQGAWLIMNYTQGSDINPFFEIMPRWLLLPGILLATAAAIIASQAIISGSFALVSEAISLNFWPKLNVLNPTKIKGQVYLPVVNWFLWIASSVVVITFQKSDNMSAAYGLAINITEMITTFLLAYYLFQKGVNHRLILLLLMVYLTIEGSFLIANLHKFANGGWFTILAASLFFGRKLKNRYVTFTNLNKYIDMFRDLANDESVPRTATNLVYIIKANRIDQVESKVMHSIFLKQPKRADTYWLIHVDKVDEPDRMDYQVNQIIPGILIRIDFHIGFKVEPRINLYFREVLEDLTASGEIKLESSYDSLRKHTIPADFKFVLIDRVMPRDYKLSNLDTMTLTLHSFSRLICISDVRALQLDSANTIEEQVPITIDQPVGRRIRRTSPPQ
;
A
#
# COMPACT_ATOMS: atom_id res chain seq x y z
N THR A 1 -6.87 -16.90 -15.45
CA THR A 1 -7.22 -17.12 -16.88
C THR A 1 -6.54 -18.40 -17.39
N SER A 2 -5.21 -18.50 -17.33
CA SER A 2 -4.44 -19.65 -17.85
C SER A 2 -4.91 -21.02 -17.33
N ALA A 3 -5.20 -21.14 -16.02
CA ALA A 3 -5.73 -22.38 -15.44
C ALA A 3 -7.08 -22.78 -16.04
N VAL A 4 -7.97 -21.80 -16.27
CA VAL A 4 -9.32 -22.03 -16.85
C VAL A 4 -9.25 -22.29 -18.35
N GLU A 5 -8.23 -21.79 -19.05
CA GLU A 5 -8.01 -22.09 -20.48
C GLU A 5 -7.83 -23.59 -20.75
N GLY A 6 -7.32 -24.34 -19.76
CA GLY A 6 -7.26 -25.80 -19.82
C GLY A 6 -8.63 -26.47 -20.07
N LEU A 7 -9.76 -25.84 -19.72
CA LEU A 7 -11.10 -26.38 -20.01
C LEU A 7 -11.38 -26.49 -21.51
N ARG A 8 -10.71 -25.71 -22.35
CA ARG A 8 -10.83 -25.80 -23.82
C ARG A 8 -10.34 -27.14 -24.37
N MET A 9 -9.45 -27.82 -23.66
CA MET A 9 -9.02 -29.18 -24.03
C MET A 9 -10.11 -30.23 -23.76
N VAL A 10 -11.02 -29.97 -22.84
CA VAL A 10 -12.17 -30.86 -22.57
C VAL A 10 -13.30 -30.54 -23.55
N LYS A 11 -13.57 -29.27 -23.84
CA LYS A 11 -14.59 -28.83 -24.79
C LYS A 11 -14.20 -27.47 -25.38
N MET A 12 -14.05 -27.38 -26.70
CA MET A 12 -13.53 -26.20 -27.42
C MET A 12 -14.34 -24.92 -27.22
N ASP A 13 -15.67 -25.00 -27.03
CA ASP A 13 -16.58 -23.85 -27.01
C ASP A 13 -16.81 -23.25 -25.62
N ILE A 14 -15.97 -23.56 -24.63
CA ILE A 14 -16.15 -23.02 -23.28
C ILE A 14 -15.75 -21.55 -23.21
N PRO A 15 -16.66 -20.64 -22.78
CA PRO A 15 -16.36 -19.22 -22.65
C PRO A 15 -15.50 -18.96 -21.41
N VAL A 16 -14.19 -18.88 -21.58
CA VAL A 16 -13.20 -18.71 -20.49
C VAL A 16 -13.40 -17.37 -19.75
N VAL A 17 -13.60 -16.27 -20.48
CA VAL A 17 -13.68 -14.92 -19.88
C VAL A 17 -14.84 -14.78 -18.88
N PRO A 18 -16.09 -15.16 -19.18
CA PRO A 18 -17.17 -15.13 -18.19
C PRO A 18 -16.90 -15.99 -16.95
N ILE A 19 -16.33 -17.19 -17.13
CA ILE A 19 -15.99 -18.06 -16.01
C ILE A 19 -14.96 -17.40 -15.09
N VAL A 20 -13.93 -16.81 -15.65
CA VAL A 20 -12.89 -16.10 -14.88
C VAL A 20 -13.50 -14.90 -14.12
N ILE A 21 -14.40 -14.13 -14.75
CA ILE A 21 -15.07 -13.01 -14.10
C ILE A 21 -15.93 -13.47 -12.92
N VAL A 22 -16.65 -14.58 -13.06
CA VAL A 22 -17.44 -15.18 -11.97
C VAL A 22 -16.52 -15.65 -10.83
N ILE A 23 -15.41 -16.31 -11.14
CA ILE A 23 -14.42 -16.72 -10.12
C ILE A 23 -13.84 -15.51 -9.40
N LEU A 24 -13.47 -14.44 -10.13
CA LEU A 24 -12.98 -13.20 -9.53
C LEU A 24 -14.05 -12.55 -8.65
N ALA A 25 -15.29 -12.45 -9.12
CA ALA A 25 -16.39 -11.89 -8.34
C ALA A 25 -16.59 -12.65 -7.02
N ALA A 26 -16.60 -13.99 -7.07
CA ALA A 26 -16.71 -14.83 -5.89
C ALA A 26 -15.52 -14.64 -4.94
N LEU A 27 -14.29 -14.58 -5.48
CA LEU A 27 -13.08 -14.39 -4.71
C LEU A 27 -13.09 -13.05 -3.95
N PHE A 28 -13.39 -11.94 -4.63
CA PHE A 28 -13.44 -10.62 -4.02
C PHE A 28 -14.64 -10.44 -3.06
N PHE A 29 -15.75 -11.13 -3.32
CA PHE A 29 -16.89 -11.15 -2.40
C PHE A 29 -16.58 -11.87 -1.09
N ILE A 30 -15.84 -12.98 -1.13
CA ILE A 30 -15.47 -13.76 0.06
C ILE A 30 -14.50 -12.98 0.96
N GLN A 31 -13.71 -12.03 0.42
CA GLN A 31 -12.73 -11.25 1.19
C GLN A 31 -13.29 -10.56 2.42
N GLN A 32 -14.53 -10.08 2.36
CA GLN A 32 -15.18 -9.37 3.47
C GLN A 32 -15.41 -10.23 4.72
N PHE A 33 -15.47 -11.56 4.57
CA PHE A 33 -15.68 -12.49 5.68
C PHE A 33 -14.39 -12.92 6.38
N GLY A 34 -13.23 -12.49 5.85
CA GLY A 34 -11.91 -12.90 6.32
C GLY A 34 -11.48 -14.27 5.79
N THR A 35 -10.18 -14.53 5.85
CA THR A 35 -9.55 -15.69 5.21
C THR A 35 -9.23 -16.84 6.15
N ASN A 36 -9.49 -16.69 7.45
CA ASN A 36 -9.06 -17.66 8.47
C ASN A 36 -9.58 -19.08 8.24
N PHE A 37 -10.87 -19.23 7.91
CA PHE A 37 -11.47 -20.55 7.69
C PHE A 37 -10.92 -21.23 6.43
N VAL A 38 -10.82 -20.48 5.34
CA VAL A 38 -10.36 -20.99 4.04
C VAL A 38 -8.85 -21.21 4.05
N GLY A 39 -8.10 -20.39 4.77
CA GLY A 39 -6.63 -20.44 4.85
C GLY A 39 -6.08 -21.77 5.39
N SER A 40 -6.81 -22.46 6.26
CA SER A 40 -6.39 -23.76 6.81
C SER A 40 -6.28 -24.86 5.74
N TYR A 41 -7.03 -24.75 4.64
CA TYR A 41 -7.00 -25.68 3.53
C TYR A 41 -5.94 -25.34 2.47
N PHE A 42 -5.39 -24.14 2.48
CA PHE A 42 -4.43 -23.70 1.45
C PHE A 42 -3.16 -24.55 1.43
N GLY A 43 -2.60 -24.86 2.59
CA GLY A 43 -1.41 -25.68 2.70
C GLY A 43 -1.55 -27.06 2.06
N PRO A 44 -2.53 -27.88 2.46
CA PRO A 44 -2.79 -29.19 1.84
C PRO A 44 -3.05 -29.13 0.33
N VAL A 45 -3.88 -28.18 -0.14
CA VAL A 45 -4.18 -28.00 -1.57
C VAL A 45 -2.92 -27.68 -2.37
N MET A 46 -2.09 -26.75 -1.88
CA MET A 46 -0.82 -26.41 -2.52
C MET A 46 0.20 -27.54 -2.44
N GLY A 47 0.20 -28.32 -1.35
CA GLY A 47 1.02 -29.54 -1.25
C GLY A 47 0.68 -30.54 -2.35
N ILE A 48 -0.61 -30.82 -2.56
CA ILE A 48 -1.08 -31.71 -3.63
C ILE A 48 -0.76 -31.13 -5.02
N TRP A 49 -0.92 -29.83 -5.20
CA TRP A 49 -0.57 -29.13 -6.44
C TRP A 49 0.89 -29.34 -6.83
N PHE A 50 1.84 -29.03 -5.93
CA PHE A 50 3.26 -29.22 -6.22
C PHE A 50 3.64 -30.69 -6.38
N PHE A 51 3.03 -31.57 -5.60
CA PHE A 51 3.21 -33.02 -5.80
C PHE A 51 2.80 -33.45 -7.21
N MET A 52 1.64 -33.03 -7.70
CA MET A 52 1.18 -33.32 -9.06
C MET A 52 2.16 -32.76 -10.11
N LEU A 53 2.66 -31.54 -9.95
CA LEU A 53 3.66 -30.94 -10.84
C LEU A 53 4.93 -31.81 -10.89
N GLY A 54 5.44 -32.19 -9.73
CA GLY A 54 6.63 -33.07 -9.63
C GLY A 54 6.42 -34.43 -10.26
N ALA A 55 5.29 -35.07 -9.98
CA ALA A 55 4.96 -36.41 -10.51
C ALA A 55 4.82 -36.40 -12.05
N LEU A 56 4.12 -35.40 -12.60
CA LEU A 56 4.02 -35.21 -14.06
C LEU A 56 5.39 -34.95 -14.69
N GLY A 57 6.21 -34.11 -14.04
CA GLY A 57 7.56 -33.81 -14.49
C GLY A 57 8.46 -35.05 -14.52
N ILE A 58 8.46 -35.84 -13.43
CA ILE A 58 9.23 -37.09 -13.32
C ILE A 58 8.79 -38.08 -14.39
N SER A 59 7.50 -38.24 -14.64
CA SER A 59 6.99 -39.19 -15.64
C SER A 59 7.61 -38.99 -17.03
N GLN A 60 7.73 -37.74 -17.45
CA GLN A 60 8.35 -37.36 -18.73
C GLN A 60 9.88 -37.41 -18.69
N LEU A 61 10.47 -37.08 -17.56
CA LEU A 61 11.92 -37.11 -17.37
C LEU A 61 12.48 -38.56 -17.45
N ILE A 62 11.75 -39.52 -16.90
CA ILE A 62 12.13 -40.95 -17.00
C ILE A 62 12.06 -41.43 -18.44
N LEU A 63 11.06 -41.01 -19.21
CA LEU A 63 10.92 -41.38 -20.62
C LEU A 63 12.00 -40.70 -21.51
N HIS A 64 12.39 -39.48 -21.17
CA HIS A 64 13.29 -38.68 -21.99
C HIS A 64 14.41 -38.01 -21.15
N PRO A 65 15.38 -38.80 -20.61
CA PRO A 65 16.40 -38.31 -19.68
C PRO A 65 17.42 -37.35 -20.35
N PHE A 66 17.49 -37.33 -21.67
CA PHE A 66 18.42 -36.46 -22.42
C PHE A 66 18.22 -34.97 -22.11
N ILE A 67 17.01 -34.55 -21.65
CA ILE A 67 16.72 -33.15 -21.28
C ILE A 67 17.63 -32.64 -20.14
N LEU A 68 18.19 -33.55 -19.31
CA LEU A 68 19.13 -33.15 -18.26
C LEU A 68 20.40 -32.47 -18.78
N GLN A 69 20.72 -32.64 -20.06
CA GLN A 69 21.79 -31.87 -20.71
C GLN A 69 21.54 -30.36 -20.63
N ALA A 70 20.28 -29.89 -20.53
CA ALA A 70 19.93 -28.51 -20.37
C ALA A 70 20.47 -27.84 -19.06
N VAL A 71 20.94 -28.65 -18.10
CA VAL A 71 21.65 -28.15 -16.90
C VAL A 71 23.00 -27.51 -17.28
N ASN A 72 23.60 -27.91 -18.42
CA ASN A 72 24.85 -27.34 -18.87
C ASN A 72 24.62 -25.92 -19.44
N PRO A 73 25.19 -24.87 -18.84
CA PRO A 73 24.95 -23.47 -19.23
C PRO A 73 25.40 -23.16 -20.65
N VAL A 74 26.26 -23.96 -21.26
CA VAL A 74 26.71 -23.79 -22.66
C VAL A 74 25.54 -23.77 -23.63
N TYR A 75 24.49 -24.57 -23.40
CA TYR A 75 23.29 -24.56 -24.25
C TYR A 75 22.53 -23.24 -24.17
N ALA A 76 22.46 -22.63 -22.99
CA ALA A 76 21.82 -21.32 -22.82
C ALA A 76 22.61 -20.21 -23.54
N PHE A 77 23.94 -20.20 -23.41
CA PHE A 77 24.79 -19.22 -24.10
C PHE A 77 24.73 -19.38 -25.63
N ARG A 78 24.78 -20.62 -26.12
CA ARG A 78 24.64 -20.91 -27.54
C ARG A 78 23.27 -20.47 -28.07
N PHE A 79 22.20 -20.75 -27.34
CA PHE A 79 20.85 -20.30 -27.71
C PHE A 79 20.75 -18.78 -27.79
N LEU A 80 21.30 -18.04 -26.83
CA LEU A 80 21.28 -16.58 -26.84
C LEU A 80 22.12 -15.95 -27.95
N SER A 81 23.20 -16.62 -28.36
CA SER A 81 24.11 -16.11 -29.40
C SER A 81 23.72 -16.50 -30.84
N GLU A 82 23.16 -17.68 -31.02
CA GLU A 82 22.91 -18.24 -32.35
C GLU A 82 21.44 -18.10 -32.80
N TYR A 83 20.48 -18.04 -31.82
CA TYR A 83 19.07 -17.99 -32.20
C TYR A 83 18.57 -16.56 -32.42
N PRO A 84 18.07 -16.23 -33.65
CA PRO A 84 17.49 -14.91 -33.91
C PRO A 84 16.28 -14.65 -33.02
N GLY A 85 16.36 -13.66 -32.17
CA GLY A 85 15.30 -13.36 -31.19
C GLY A 85 15.42 -14.10 -29.84
N GLY A 86 16.48 -14.89 -29.60
CA GLY A 86 16.73 -15.57 -28.32
C GLY A 86 16.73 -14.64 -27.14
N PHE A 87 17.24 -13.41 -27.34
CA PHE A 87 17.21 -12.38 -26.31
C PHE A 87 15.79 -11.96 -25.91
N ILE A 88 14.85 -11.89 -26.85
CA ILE A 88 13.44 -11.52 -26.57
C ILE A 88 12.74 -12.60 -25.73
N LEU A 89 13.14 -13.88 -25.92
CA LEU A 89 12.60 -14.99 -25.13
C LEU A 89 13.00 -14.92 -23.65
N LEU A 90 14.04 -14.16 -23.28
CA LEU A 90 14.37 -13.90 -21.88
C LEU A 90 13.20 -13.28 -21.11
N GLY A 91 12.34 -12.47 -21.78
CA GLY A 91 11.12 -11.95 -21.14
C GLY A 91 10.10 -13.03 -20.77
N ALA A 92 10.06 -14.16 -21.47
CA ALA A 92 9.23 -15.31 -21.10
C ALA A 92 9.91 -16.18 -20.02
N VAL A 93 11.23 -16.36 -20.12
CA VAL A 93 12.03 -17.06 -19.09
C VAL A 93 11.94 -16.34 -17.76
N PHE A 94 12.00 -15.01 -17.76
CA PHE A 94 11.82 -14.20 -16.56
C PHE A 94 10.51 -14.51 -15.83
N LEU A 95 9.39 -14.58 -16.57
CA LEU A 95 8.09 -14.90 -15.99
C LEU A 95 8.03 -16.26 -15.30
N SER A 96 8.79 -17.25 -15.78
CA SER A 96 8.86 -18.57 -15.16
C SER A 96 9.61 -18.59 -13.82
N THR A 97 10.39 -17.55 -13.52
CA THR A 97 11.18 -17.41 -12.29
C THR A 97 10.58 -16.42 -11.28
N THR A 98 9.46 -15.76 -11.59
CA THR A 98 8.74 -14.84 -10.73
C THR A 98 7.95 -15.57 -9.63
N GLY A 99 7.33 -14.80 -8.69
CA GLY A 99 6.50 -15.31 -7.60
C GLY A 99 7.03 -14.96 -6.21
N ALA A 100 8.18 -14.28 -6.13
CA ALA A 100 8.76 -13.85 -4.86
C ALA A 100 7.91 -12.76 -4.17
N GLU A 101 7.14 -11.97 -4.92
CA GLU A 101 6.25 -10.93 -4.43
C GLU A 101 5.16 -11.49 -3.50
N ALA A 102 4.56 -12.64 -3.83
CA ALA A 102 3.61 -13.31 -2.96
C ALA A 102 4.28 -13.83 -1.68
N LEU A 103 5.51 -14.33 -1.80
CA LEU A 103 6.31 -14.75 -0.64
C LEU A 103 6.61 -13.57 0.29
N TYR A 104 6.95 -12.39 -0.26
CA TYR A 104 7.23 -11.20 0.55
C TYR A 104 6.02 -10.72 1.34
N ALA A 105 4.81 -10.87 0.80
CA ALA A 105 3.58 -10.52 1.50
C ALA A 105 3.39 -11.33 2.79
N ASP A 106 3.80 -12.61 2.79
CA ASP A 106 3.55 -13.55 3.89
C ASP A 106 4.79 -13.84 4.78
N LEU A 107 5.95 -13.28 4.44
CA LEU A 107 7.23 -13.55 5.14
C LEU A 107 7.15 -13.27 6.64
N GLY A 108 6.46 -12.20 7.04
CA GLY A 108 6.29 -11.80 8.43
C GLY A 108 5.42 -12.77 9.24
N HIS A 109 4.54 -13.52 8.59
CA HIS A 109 3.57 -14.40 9.24
C HIS A 109 4.04 -15.85 9.35
N CYS A 110 4.77 -16.35 8.32
CA CYS A 110 5.13 -17.76 8.21
C CYS A 110 6.40 -18.18 8.96
N GLY A 111 7.28 -17.25 9.23
CA GLY A 111 8.57 -17.53 9.87
C GLY A 111 9.61 -18.18 8.94
N ARG A 112 10.89 -17.84 9.17
CA ARG A 112 12.02 -18.20 8.29
C ARG A 112 12.24 -19.73 8.15
N ALA A 113 12.05 -20.49 9.22
CA ALA A 113 12.29 -21.93 9.21
C ALA A 113 11.30 -22.67 8.30
N ASN A 114 10.01 -22.35 8.43
CA ASN A 114 8.95 -22.96 7.62
C ASN A 114 9.14 -22.66 6.13
N ILE A 115 9.50 -21.43 5.79
CA ILE A 115 9.76 -21.02 4.41
C ILE A 115 10.93 -21.80 3.81
N ARG A 116 12.02 -22.03 4.56
CA ARG A 116 13.16 -22.81 4.04
C ARG A 116 12.77 -24.25 3.66
N VAL A 117 11.97 -24.89 4.49
CA VAL A 117 11.54 -26.27 4.22
C VAL A 117 10.61 -26.33 3.00
N SER A 118 9.57 -25.48 2.97
CA SER A 118 8.63 -25.42 1.86
C SER A 118 9.31 -25.04 0.54
N TRP A 119 10.30 -24.15 0.59
CA TRP A 119 11.04 -23.68 -0.58
C TRP A 119 11.84 -24.78 -1.27
N ILE A 120 12.45 -25.70 -0.51
CA ILE A 120 13.16 -26.86 -1.08
C ILE A 120 12.18 -27.75 -1.84
N TYR A 121 11.03 -28.08 -1.21
CA TYR A 121 9.98 -28.89 -1.83
C TYR A 121 9.44 -28.26 -3.11
N VAL A 122 9.06 -26.99 -3.05
CA VAL A 122 8.51 -26.24 -4.18
C VAL A 122 9.51 -26.17 -5.34
N LYS A 123 10.77 -25.80 -5.07
CA LYS A 123 11.81 -25.75 -6.11
C LYS A 123 12.05 -27.09 -6.79
N LEU A 124 12.11 -28.16 -6.00
CA LEU A 124 12.31 -29.50 -6.57
C LEU A 124 11.18 -29.87 -7.53
N CYS A 125 9.92 -29.68 -7.10
CA CYS A 125 8.75 -29.97 -7.92
C CYS A 125 8.69 -29.11 -9.19
N LEU A 126 9.02 -27.82 -9.09
CA LEU A 126 9.05 -26.91 -10.25
C LEU A 126 10.13 -27.30 -11.26
N LEU A 127 11.35 -27.57 -10.80
CA LEU A 127 12.43 -27.97 -11.69
C LEU A 127 12.10 -29.27 -12.42
N LEU A 128 11.58 -30.27 -11.70
CA LEU A 128 11.13 -31.51 -12.30
C LEU A 128 10.06 -31.29 -13.37
N ASN A 129 9.10 -30.40 -13.07
CA ASN A 129 8.05 -30.05 -14.03
C ASN A 129 8.58 -29.31 -15.26
N TYR A 130 9.52 -28.38 -15.12
CA TYR A 130 10.14 -27.69 -16.25
C TYR A 130 10.92 -28.65 -17.17
N PHE A 131 11.73 -29.54 -16.59
CA PHE A 131 12.39 -30.56 -17.38
C PHE A 131 11.40 -31.52 -18.06
N GLY A 132 10.34 -31.90 -17.38
CA GLY A 132 9.31 -32.79 -17.95
C GLY A 132 8.56 -32.12 -19.10
N GLN A 133 8.12 -30.90 -18.96
CA GLN A 133 7.47 -30.17 -20.04
C GLN A 133 8.42 -29.92 -21.22
N GLY A 134 9.67 -29.57 -20.93
CA GLY A 134 10.69 -29.39 -21.97
C GLY A 134 10.97 -30.68 -22.73
N ALA A 135 11.08 -31.81 -22.04
CA ALA A 135 11.28 -33.13 -22.65
C ALA A 135 10.10 -33.51 -23.56
N TRP A 136 8.88 -33.35 -23.07
CA TRP A 136 7.68 -33.62 -23.87
C TRP A 136 7.59 -32.73 -25.10
N LEU A 137 7.87 -31.42 -24.92
CA LEU A 137 7.79 -30.45 -26.02
C LEU A 137 8.76 -30.74 -27.15
N ILE A 138 10.02 -31.10 -26.83
CA ILE A 138 11.03 -31.47 -27.87
C ILE A 138 10.57 -32.69 -28.70
N MET A 139 9.84 -33.63 -28.10
CA MET A 139 9.40 -34.83 -28.79
C MET A 139 8.10 -34.67 -29.58
N ASN A 140 7.20 -33.76 -29.13
CA ASN A 140 5.85 -33.68 -29.67
C ASN A 140 5.55 -32.31 -30.36
N TYR A 141 6.52 -31.38 -30.41
CA TYR A 141 6.29 -30.09 -31.01
C TYR A 141 6.09 -30.17 -32.52
N THR A 142 4.92 -29.71 -32.97
CA THR A 142 4.62 -29.53 -34.38
C THR A 142 4.50 -28.01 -34.66
N GLN A 143 5.20 -27.56 -35.69
CA GLN A 143 5.28 -26.14 -36.03
C GLN A 143 3.87 -25.55 -36.29
N GLY A 144 3.49 -24.48 -35.55
CA GLY A 144 2.18 -23.81 -35.69
C GLY A 144 1.06 -24.31 -34.78
N SER A 145 1.32 -25.27 -33.90
CA SER A 145 0.35 -25.73 -32.92
C SER A 145 0.37 -24.85 -31.66
N ASP A 146 -0.79 -24.26 -31.30
CA ASP A 146 -1.02 -23.53 -30.04
C ASP A 146 -1.29 -24.54 -28.91
N ILE A 147 -0.25 -25.28 -28.50
CA ILE A 147 -0.34 -26.39 -27.54
C ILE A 147 0.19 -25.93 -26.19
N ASN A 148 -0.60 -26.18 -25.13
CA ASN A 148 -0.13 -25.97 -23.75
C ASN A 148 0.45 -27.30 -23.20
N PRO A 149 1.78 -27.45 -23.11
CA PRO A 149 2.42 -28.71 -22.74
C PRO A 149 2.01 -29.18 -21.34
N PHE A 150 1.68 -28.29 -20.43
CA PHE A 150 1.27 -28.64 -19.07
C PHE A 150 0.02 -29.56 -19.05
N PHE A 151 -0.99 -29.22 -19.84
CA PHE A 151 -2.23 -30.02 -19.90
C PHE A 151 -2.06 -31.27 -20.77
N GLU A 152 -1.24 -31.22 -21.81
CA GLU A 152 -0.99 -32.33 -22.70
C GLU A 152 -0.23 -33.51 -22.04
N ILE A 153 0.63 -33.20 -21.08
CA ILE A 153 1.34 -34.23 -20.29
C ILE A 153 0.37 -34.99 -19.38
N MET A 154 -0.80 -34.43 -19.08
CA MET A 154 -1.75 -35.06 -18.15
C MET A 154 -2.47 -36.25 -18.79
N PRO A 155 -2.53 -37.40 -18.11
CA PRO A 155 -3.42 -38.47 -18.51
C PRO A 155 -4.88 -38.01 -18.57
N ARG A 156 -5.66 -38.53 -19.50
CA ARG A 156 -7.07 -38.12 -19.70
C ARG A 156 -7.93 -38.15 -18.42
N TRP A 157 -7.70 -39.13 -17.54
CA TRP A 157 -8.41 -39.27 -16.27
C TRP A 157 -8.04 -38.18 -15.26
N LEU A 158 -6.82 -37.63 -15.36
CA LEU A 158 -6.31 -36.57 -14.47
C LEU A 158 -6.63 -35.14 -15.00
N LEU A 159 -6.96 -35.01 -16.28
CA LEU A 159 -7.12 -33.70 -16.93
C LEU A 159 -8.13 -32.79 -16.20
N LEU A 160 -9.35 -33.27 -15.95
CA LEU A 160 -10.36 -32.48 -15.25
C LEU A 160 -10.01 -32.21 -13.78
N PRO A 161 -9.62 -33.20 -12.96
CA PRO A 161 -9.11 -32.97 -11.61
C PRO A 161 -7.90 -32.02 -11.58
N GLY A 162 -6.99 -32.15 -12.54
CA GLY A 162 -5.80 -31.28 -12.65
C GLY A 162 -6.15 -29.84 -12.97
N ILE A 163 -7.11 -29.57 -13.86
CA ILE A 163 -7.61 -28.23 -14.15
C ILE A 163 -8.29 -27.61 -12.92
N LEU A 164 -9.09 -28.37 -12.18
CA LEU A 164 -9.72 -27.90 -10.95
C LEU A 164 -8.67 -27.57 -9.88
N LEU A 165 -7.66 -28.42 -9.73
CA LEU A 165 -6.57 -28.18 -8.79
C LEU A 165 -5.72 -26.99 -9.21
N ALA A 166 -5.42 -26.80 -10.50
CA ALA A 166 -4.73 -25.62 -11.04
C ALA A 166 -5.53 -24.35 -10.79
N THR A 167 -6.86 -24.40 -10.96
CA THR A 167 -7.74 -23.27 -10.68
C THR A 167 -7.76 -22.95 -9.19
N ALA A 168 -7.84 -23.95 -8.32
CA ALA A 168 -7.76 -23.76 -6.87
C ALA A 168 -6.41 -23.15 -6.44
N ALA A 169 -5.30 -23.64 -7.00
CA ALA A 169 -3.96 -23.08 -6.76
C ALA A 169 -3.87 -21.60 -7.21
N ALA A 170 -4.45 -21.26 -8.37
CA ALA A 170 -4.51 -19.88 -8.87
C ALA A 170 -5.36 -18.97 -7.96
N ILE A 171 -6.47 -19.48 -7.42
CA ILE A 171 -7.30 -18.76 -6.45
C ILE A 171 -6.50 -18.49 -5.16
N ILE A 172 -5.79 -19.48 -4.64
CA ILE A 172 -4.95 -19.34 -3.43
C ILE A 172 -3.84 -18.31 -3.66
N ALA A 173 -3.15 -18.37 -4.80
CA ALA A 173 -2.13 -17.39 -5.15
C ALA A 173 -2.70 -15.97 -5.27
N SER A 174 -3.88 -15.82 -5.88
CA SER A 174 -4.58 -14.54 -5.98
C SER A 174 -4.95 -13.99 -4.60
N GLN A 175 -5.37 -14.87 -3.68
CA GLN A 175 -5.69 -14.52 -2.30
C GLN A 175 -4.49 -13.90 -1.55
N ALA A 176 -3.30 -14.49 -1.69
CA ALA A 176 -2.08 -13.99 -1.08
C ALA A 176 -1.74 -12.57 -1.60
N ILE A 177 -1.83 -12.35 -2.92
CA ILE A 177 -1.55 -11.03 -3.53
C ILE A 177 -2.60 -9.98 -3.11
N ILE A 178 -3.89 -10.34 -3.02
CA ILE A 178 -4.94 -9.42 -2.57
C ILE A 178 -4.70 -9.00 -1.12
N SER A 179 -4.40 -9.96 -0.23
CA SER A 179 -4.09 -9.67 1.17
C SER A 179 -2.85 -8.79 1.31
N GLY A 180 -1.80 -9.08 0.54
CA GLY A 180 -0.60 -8.24 0.47
C GLY A 180 -0.89 -6.83 -0.02
N SER A 181 -1.78 -6.66 -1.00
CA SER A 181 -2.20 -5.36 -1.51
C SER A 181 -2.93 -4.54 -0.43
N PHE A 182 -3.79 -5.17 0.38
CA PHE A 182 -4.45 -4.51 1.50
C PHE A 182 -3.44 -4.05 2.56
N ALA A 183 -2.47 -4.90 2.91
CA ALA A 183 -1.42 -4.55 3.85
C ALA A 183 -0.58 -3.36 3.35
N LEU A 184 -0.17 -3.37 2.08
CA LEU A 184 0.58 -2.27 1.45
C LEU A 184 -0.20 -0.94 1.45
N VAL A 185 -1.50 -0.97 1.09
CA VAL A 185 -2.33 0.23 1.09
C VAL A 185 -2.59 0.72 2.51
N SER A 186 -2.80 -0.17 3.48
CA SER A 186 -2.95 0.17 4.90
C SER A 186 -1.70 0.86 5.43
N GLU A 187 -0.52 0.35 5.10
CA GLU A 187 0.75 0.97 5.47
C GLU A 187 0.95 2.32 4.77
N ALA A 188 0.60 2.42 3.49
CA ALA A 188 0.62 3.69 2.75
C ALA A 188 -0.32 4.74 3.37
N ILE A 189 -1.45 4.33 3.95
CA ILE A 189 -2.36 5.21 4.69
C ILE A 189 -1.70 5.68 5.99
N SER A 190 -1.08 4.77 6.76
CA SER A 190 -0.41 5.09 8.03
C SER A 190 0.75 6.06 7.81
N LEU A 191 1.52 5.87 6.74
CA LEU A 191 2.61 6.77 6.31
C LEU A 191 2.12 8.04 5.60
N ASN A 192 0.82 8.25 5.49
CA ASN A 192 0.20 9.37 4.75
C ASN A 192 0.55 9.44 3.25
N PHE A 193 0.97 8.35 2.64
CA PHE A 193 1.16 8.25 1.19
C PHE A 193 -0.15 8.00 0.44
N TRP A 194 -1.15 7.44 1.13
CA TRP A 194 -2.49 7.19 0.60
C TRP A 194 -3.56 7.93 1.41
N PRO A 195 -4.71 8.31 0.79
CA PRO A 195 -5.82 8.91 1.51
C PRO A 195 -6.35 8.00 2.61
N LYS A 196 -6.96 8.58 3.65
CA LYS A 196 -7.63 7.81 4.68
C LYS A 196 -8.82 7.07 4.08
N LEU A 197 -8.79 5.75 4.20
CA LEU A 197 -9.88 4.84 3.85
C LEU A 197 -10.35 4.13 5.11
N ASN A 198 -11.53 3.54 5.03
CA ASN A 198 -12.00 2.67 6.10
C ASN A 198 -11.18 1.37 6.09
N VAL A 199 -10.43 1.14 7.17
CA VAL A 199 -9.61 -0.06 7.37
C VAL A 199 -10.32 -0.92 8.40
N LEU A 200 -10.76 -2.09 7.98
CA LEU A 200 -11.40 -3.08 8.85
C LEU A 200 -10.38 -4.16 9.21
N ASN A 201 -10.36 -4.55 10.48
CA ASN A 201 -9.48 -5.60 10.98
C ASN A 201 -10.35 -6.82 11.35
N PRO A 202 -10.56 -7.77 10.43
CA PRO A 202 -11.46 -8.91 10.67
C PRO A 202 -10.91 -9.88 11.72
N THR A 203 -9.61 -9.84 12.00
CA THR A 203 -8.92 -10.75 12.92
C THR A 203 -8.10 -10.01 13.96
N LYS A 204 -7.62 -10.73 14.99
CA LYS A 204 -6.68 -10.20 16.00
C LYS A 204 -5.21 -10.25 15.54
N ILE A 205 -4.95 -10.74 14.35
CA ILE A 205 -3.59 -10.87 13.82
C ILE A 205 -3.22 -9.57 13.11
N LYS A 206 -2.11 -8.95 13.52
CA LYS A 206 -1.57 -7.75 12.88
C LYS A 206 -1.27 -8.04 11.40
N GLY A 207 -1.70 -7.14 10.52
CA GLY A 207 -1.48 -7.26 9.08
C GLY A 207 -2.60 -7.93 8.29
N GLN A 208 -3.56 -8.59 8.94
CA GLN A 208 -4.78 -9.06 8.28
C GLN A 208 -5.81 -7.93 8.27
N VAL A 209 -5.73 -7.10 7.25
CA VAL A 209 -6.62 -5.95 7.07
C VAL A 209 -7.54 -6.16 5.88
N TYR A 210 -8.73 -5.56 5.93
CA TYR A 210 -9.66 -5.51 4.81
C TYR A 210 -10.02 -4.06 4.48
N LEU A 211 -9.85 -3.68 3.22
CA LEU A 211 -10.18 -2.34 2.72
C LEU A 211 -11.26 -2.45 1.65
N PRO A 212 -12.53 -2.18 1.98
CA PRO A 212 -13.66 -2.35 1.04
C PRO A 212 -13.47 -1.62 -0.28
N VAL A 213 -13.00 -0.36 -0.23
CA VAL A 213 -12.79 0.47 -1.42
C VAL A 213 -11.71 -0.12 -2.32
N VAL A 214 -10.59 -0.59 -1.73
CA VAL A 214 -9.48 -1.21 -2.48
C VAL A 214 -9.93 -2.54 -3.07
N ASN A 215 -10.70 -3.32 -2.31
CA ASN A 215 -11.22 -4.61 -2.75
C ASN A 215 -12.05 -4.47 -4.05
N TRP A 216 -13.03 -3.59 -4.05
CA TRP A 216 -13.88 -3.37 -5.23
C TRP A 216 -13.12 -2.72 -6.39
N PHE A 217 -12.16 -1.82 -6.09
CA PHE A 217 -11.30 -1.26 -7.12
C PHE A 217 -10.44 -2.33 -7.80
N LEU A 218 -9.81 -3.23 -7.02
CA LEU A 218 -9.02 -4.35 -7.56
C LEU A 218 -9.89 -5.31 -8.38
N TRP A 219 -11.12 -5.60 -7.93
CA TRP A 219 -12.06 -6.41 -8.70
C TRP A 219 -12.39 -5.80 -10.06
N ILE A 220 -12.73 -4.50 -10.09
CA ILE A 220 -13.02 -3.77 -11.33
C ILE A 220 -11.79 -3.76 -12.23
N ALA A 221 -10.61 -3.38 -11.70
CA ALA A 221 -9.38 -3.32 -12.46
C ALA A 221 -9.00 -4.69 -13.07
N SER A 222 -9.07 -5.76 -12.26
CA SER A 222 -8.80 -7.12 -12.73
C SER A 222 -9.80 -7.57 -13.79
N SER A 223 -11.08 -7.23 -13.63
CA SER A 223 -12.12 -7.54 -14.61
C SER A 223 -11.90 -6.81 -15.93
N VAL A 224 -11.53 -5.52 -15.87
CA VAL A 224 -11.16 -4.73 -17.07
C VAL A 224 -9.99 -5.36 -17.80
N VAL A 225 -8.92 -5.77 -17.08
CA VAL A 225 -7.77 -6.46 -17.66
C VAL A 225 -8.19 -7.75 -18.37
N VAL A 226 -9.04 -8.57 -17.73
CA VAL A 226 -9.53 -9.84 -18.31
C VAL A 226 -10.36 -9.59 -19.58
N ILE A 227 -11.24 -8.59 -19.58
CA ILE A 227 -12.08 -8.25 -20.73
C ILE A 227 -11.23 -7.67 -21.88
N THR A 228 -10.24 -6.83 -21.56
CA THR A 228 -9.41 -6.15 -22.55
C THR A 228 -8.43 -7.10 -23.22
N PHE A 229 -7.72 -7.91 -22.45
CA PHE A 229 -6.66 -8.75 -22.98
C PHE A 229 -7.12 -10.15 -23.39
N GLN A 230 -8.18 -10.69 -22.80
CA GLN A 230 -8.84 -11.97 -23.10
C GLN A 230 -7.94 -13.23 -23.02
N LYS A 231 -6.70 -13.14 -23.51
CA LYS A 231 -5.70 -14.21 -23.51
C LYS A 231 -4.66 -14.02 -22.41
N SER A 232 -4.23 -15.10 -21.78
CA SER A 232 -3.22 -15.09 -20.71
C SER A 232 -1.87 -14.52 -21.16
N ASP A 233 -1.46 -14.76 -22.41
CA ASP A 233 -0.19 -14.27 -22.94
C ASP A 233 -0.09 -12.73 -22.95
N ASN A 234 -1.18 -12.05 -23.31
CA ASN A 234 -1.23 -10.58 -23.30
C ASN A 234 -1.19 -10.00 -21.88
N MET A 235 -1.86 -10.69 -20.93
CA MET A 235 -1.82 -10.31 -19.50
C MET A 235 -0.42 -10.50 -18.92
N SER A 236 0.30 -11.53 -19.36
CA SER A 236 1.66 -11.82 -18.91
C SER A 236 2.66 -10.71 -19.28
N ALA A 237 2.41 -9.99 -20.38
CA ALA A 237 3.24 -8.88 -20.81
C ALA A 237 3.16 -7.68 -19.82
N ALA A 238 1.94 -7.36 -19.35
CA ALA A 238 1.74 -6.31 -18.34
C ALA A 238 2.38 -6.67 -17.00
N TYR A 239 2.20 -7.93 -16.57
CA TYR A 239 2.76 -8.48 -15.34
C TYR A 239 4.29 -8.47 -15.35
N GLY A 240 4.93 -8.97 -16.43
CA GLY A 240 6.38 -9.06 -16.53
C GLY A 240 7.09 -7.71 -16.39
N LEU A 241 6.56 -6.64 -16.99
CA LEU A 241 7.13 -5.31 -16.85
C LEU A 241 7.00 -4.77 -15.41
N ALA A 242 5.84 -4.98 -14.76
CA ALA A 242 5.61 -4.55 -13.38
C ALA A 242 6.62 -5.16 -12.42
N ILE A 243 6.77 -6.48 -12.49
CA ILE A 243 7.65 -7.24 -11.59
C ILE A 243 9.10 -6.86 -11.81
N ASN A 244 9.53 -6.75 -13.07
CA ASN A 244 10.92 -6.41 -13.37
C ASN A 244 11.32 -5.04 -12.79
N ILE A 245 10.44 -4.03 -12.89
CA ILE A 245 10.67 -2.72 -12.26
C ILE A 245 10.74 -2.85 -10.74
N THR A 246 9.87 -3.67 -10.14
CA THR A 246 9.85 -3.90 -8.69
C THR A 246 11.12 -4.59 -8.21
N GLU A 247 11.63 -5.57 -8.94
CA GLU A 247 12.90 -6.25 -8.63
C GLU A 247 14.08 -5.28 -8.68
N MET A 248 14.18 -4.45 -9.72
CA MET A 248 15.21 -3.41 -9.78
C MET A 248 15.16 -2.46 -8.59
N ILE A 249 13.96 -2.03 -8.18
CA ILE A 249 13.80 -1.18 -6.98
C ILE A 249 14.27 -1.94 -5.74
N THR A 250 13.94 -3.23 -5.62
CA THR A 250 14.36 -4.08 -4.49
C THR A 250 15.88 -4.21 -4.43
N THR A 251 16.54 -4.36 -5.57
CA THR A 251 18.02 -4.41 -5.69
C THR A 251 18.65 -3.10 -5.19
N PHE A 252 18.11 -1.94 -5.57
CA PHE A 252 18.57 -0.64 -5.05
C PHE A 252 18.35 -0.50 -3.54
N LEU A 253 17.19 -0.93 -3.03
CA LEU A 253 16.90 -0.90 -1.59
C LEU A 253 17.83 -1.83 -0.80
N LEU A 254 18.13 -3.02 -1.35
CA LEU A 254 19.10 -3.94 -0.74
C LEU A 254 20.51 -3.34 -0.69
N ALA A 255 20.94 -2.72 -1.76
CA ALA A 255 22.25 -2.03 -1.81
C ALA A 255 22.32 -0.91 -0.77
N TYR A 256 21.26 -0.10 -0.65
CA TYR A 256 21.18 0.95 0.38
C TYR A 256 21.20 0.38 1.80
N TYR A 257 20.46 -0.71 2.05
CA TYR A 257 20.50 -1.41 3.33
C TYR A 257 21.90 -1.93 3.70
N LEU A 258 22.59 -2.56 2.73
CA LEU A 258 23.96 -3.05 2.92
C LEU A 258 24.94 -1.90 3.19
N PHE A 259 24.74 -0.76 2.52
CA PHE A 259 25.50 0.46 2.76
C PHE A 259 25.33 0.94 4.21
N GLN A 260 24.09 1.00 4.72
CA GLN A 260 23.84 1.37 6.12
C GLN A 260 24.43 0.37 7.13
N LYS A 261 24.54 -0.90 6.75
CA LYS A 261 25.16 -1.95 7.58
C LYS A 261 26.69 -1.90 7.56
N GLY A 262 27.30 -0.98 6.82
CA GLY A 262 28.76 -0.82 6.75
C GLY A 262 29.46 -1.89 5.90
N VAL A 263 28.75 -2.57 4.99
CA VAL A 263 29.35 -3.52 4.06
C VAL A 263 30.29 -2.79 3.09
N ASN A 264 31.38 -3.44 2.68
CA ASN A 264 32.37 -2.86 1.77
C ASN A 264 31.73 -2.38 0.46
N HIS A 265 31.97 -1.12 0.10
CA HIS A 265 31.39 -0.48 -1.08
C HIS A 265 31.72 -1.20 -2.39
N ARG A 266 32.88 -1.85 -2.49
CA ARG A 266 33.26 -2.64 -3.68
C ARG A 266 32.36 -3.86 -3.86
N LEU A 267 31.97 -4.52 -2.75
CA LEU A 267 31.06 -5.66 -2.79
C LEU A 267 29.64 -5.20 -3.15
N ILE A 268 29.20 -4.06 -2.64
CA ILE A 268 27.90 -3.49 -2.99
C ILE A 268 27.85 -3.11 -4.48
N LEU A 269 28.92 -2.49 -4.98
CA LEU A 269 29.02 -2.14 -6.40
C LEU A 269 29.02 -3.38 -7.31
N LEU A 270 29.78 -4.43 -6.91
CA LEU A 270 29.78 -5.70 -7.65
C LEU A 270 28.39 -6.34 -7.66
N LEU A 271 27.69 -6.35 -6.53
CA LEU A 271 26.31 -6.83 -6.42
C LEU A 271 25.40 -6.05 -7.38
N LEU A 272 25.45 -4.71 -7.33
CA LEU A 272 24.66 -3.85 -8.21
C LEU A 272 24.96 -4.11 -9.69
N MET A 273 26.23 -4.22 -10.07
CA MET A 273 26.60 -4.50 -11.46
C MET A 273 26.04 -5.84 -11.94
N VAL A 274 26.17 -6.90 -11.15
CA VAL A 274 25.68 -8.24 -11.52
C VAL A 274 24.15 -8.25 -11.64
N TYR A 275 23.45 -7.80 -10.58
CA TYR A 275 21.98 -7.85 -10.58
C TYR A 275 21.37 -6.91 -11.61
N LEU A 276 21.83 -5.66 -11.73
CA LEU A 276 21.30 -4.72 -12.71
C LEU A 276 21.60 -5.12 -14.16
N THR A 277 22.68 -5.87 -14.41
CA THR A 277 22.93 -6.43 -15.75
C THR A 277 21.89 -7.50 -16.09
N ILE A 278 21.59 -8.39 -15.15
CA ILE A 278 20.58 -9.45 -15.33
C ILE A 278 19.18 -8.84 -15.44
N GLU A 279 18.78 -8.05 -14.48
CA GLU A 279 17.46 -7.39 -14.43
C GLU A 279 17.25 -6.43 -15.60
N GLY A 280 18.30 -5.69 -15.99
CA GLY A 280 18.29 -4.81 -17.16
C GLY A 280 18.10 -5.56 -18.46
N SER A 281 18.72 -6.74 -18.61
CA SER A 281 18.51 -7.58 -19.79
C SER A 281 17.05 -8.08 -19.88
N PHE A 282 16.46 -8.46 -18.76
CA PHE A 282 15.03 -8.81 -18.67
C PHE A 282 14.12 -7.61 -18.95
N LEU A 283 14.48 -6.42 -18.45
CA LEU A 283 13.73 -5.19 -18.71
C LEU A 283 13.69 -4.89 -20.21
N ILE A 284 14.83 -4.94 -20.90
CA ILE A 284 14.90 -4.70 -22.35
C ILE A 284 14.05 -5.73 -23.10
N ALA A 285 14.11 -7.01 -22.73
CA ALA A 285 13.31 -8.06 -23.34
C ALA A 285 11.80 -7.84 -23.10
N ASN A 286 11.39 -7.39 -21.91
CA ASN A 286 9.98 -7.12 -21.58
C ASN A 286 9.47 -5.80 -22.21
N LEU A 287 10.33 -4.82 -22.46
CA LEU A 287 9.95 -3.58 -23.14
C LEU A 287 9.43 -3.82 -24.57
N HIS A 288 9.89 -4.85 -25.27
CA HIS A 288 9.33 -5.24 -26.56
C HIS A 288 7.84 -5.57 -26.50
N LYS A 289 7.36 -6.02 -25.32
CA LYS A 289 5.95 -6.34 -25.06
C LYS A 289 5.15 -5.14 -24.52
N PHE A 290 5.76 -3.94 -24.45
CA PHE A 290 5.12 -2.74 -23.86
C PHE A 290 3.80 -2.41 -24.54
N ALA A 291 3.77 -2.39 -25.87
CA ALA A 291 2.56 -2.12 -26.65
C ALA A 291 1.44 -3.15 -26.41
N ASN A 292 1.80 -4.38 -26.07
CA ASN A 292 0.87 -5.49 -25.89
C ASN A 292 0.24 -5.54 -24.48
N GLY A 293 0.54 -4.58 -23.58
CA GLY A 293 -0.06 -4.53 -22.26
C GLY A 293 0.79 -3.85 -21.18
N GLY A 294 2.11 -3.72 -21.37
CA GLY A 294 3.02 -3.12 -20.38
C GLY A 294 2.70 -1.65 -20.03
N TRP A 295 2.08 -0.89 -20.94
CA TRP A 295 1.64 0.48 -20.69
C TRP A 295 0.65 0.62 -19.54
N PHE A 296 -0.19 -0.40 -19.31
CA PHE A 296 -1.19 -0.39 -18.25
C PHE A 296 -0.55 -0.26 -16.87
N THR A 297 0.56 -0.94 -16.63
CA THR A 297 1.31 -0.88 -15.37
C THR A 297 1.83 0.52 -15.06
N ILE A 298 2.40 1.21 -16.07
CA ILE A 298 2.92 2.59 -15.89
C ILE A 298 1.76 3.56 -15.62
N LEU A 299 0.64 3.40 -16.32
CA LEU A 299 -0.56 4.19 -16.08
C LEU A 299 -1.07 3.99 -14.63
N ALA A 300 -1.19 2.75 -14.17
CA ALA A 300 -1.61 2.45 -12.81
C ALA A 300 -0.63 3.03 -11.77
N ALA A 301 0.69 2.86 -11.95
CA ALA A 301 1.70 3.39 -11.06
C ALA A 301 1.68 4.92 -10.98
N SER A 302 1.43 5.63 -12.09
CA SER A 302 1.35 7.09 -12.13
C SER A 302 0.22 7.66 -11.26
N LEU A 303 -0.90 6.94 -11.14
CA LEU A 303 -2.02 7.31 -10.29
C LEU A 303 -1.62 7.35 -8.79
N PHE A 304 -0.69 6.49 -8.37
CA PHE A 304 -0.22 6.41 -6.99
C PHE A 304 0.87 7.45 -6.64
N PHE A 305 1.63 7.90 -7.63
CA PHE A 305 2.77 8.78 -7.40
C PHE A 305 2.38 10.20 -6.93
N GLY A 306 1.17 10.64 -7.26
CA GLY A 306 0.69 12.02 -7.05
C GLY A 306 0.69 12.53 -5.61
N ARG A 307 0.66 11.68 -4.61
CA ARG A 307 0.50 12.09 -3.22
C ARG A 307 1.81 12.38 -2.47
N LYS A 308 2.92 11.82 -2.89
CA LYS A 308 4.22 12.03 -2.23
C LYS A 308 4.62 13.51 -2.16
N LEU A 309 4.22 14.30 -3.15
CA LEU A 309 4.49 15.74 -3.22
C LEU A 309 3.82 16.54 -2.09
N LYS A 310 2.58 16.22 -1.71
CA LYS A 310 1.86 16.96 -0.65
C LYS A 310 2.52 16.78 0.73
N ASN A 311 3.07 15.60 1.02
CA ASN A 311 3.71 15.31 2.31
C ASN A 311 5.10 15.95 2.44
N ARG A 312 5.77 16.30 1.35
CA ARG A 312 7.08 16.96 1.36
C ARG A 312 7.07 18.31 2.07
N TYR A 313 5.89 18.92 2.22
CA TYR A 313 5.71 20.24 2.81
C TYR A 313 5.17 20.19 4.26
N VAL A 314 5.22 19.06 4.96
CA VAL A 314 4.91 19.01 6.40
C VAL A 314 6.10 19.57 7.16
N THR A 315 5.95 20.76 7.70
CA THR A 315 6.97 21.40 8.54
C THR A 315 6.55 21.33 10.00
N PHE A 316 7.50 20.92 10.84
CA PHE A 316 7.35 20.94 12.29
C PHE A 316 8.12 22.12 12.85
N THR A 317 7.58 22.72 13.90
CA THR A 317 8.24 23.80 14.65
C THR A 317 8.38 23.42 16.11
N ASN A 318 9.35 24.03 16.79
CA ASN A 318 9.54 23.80 18.22
C ASN A 318 8.47 24.57 19.00
N LEU A 319 7.69 23.85 19.81
CA LEU A 319 6.58 24.38 20.58
C LEU A 319 7.04 25.40 21.65
N ASN A 320 8.25 25.21 22.19
CA ASN A 320 8.80 26.07 23.22
C ASN A 320 8.94 27.54 22.77
N LYS A 321 9.07 27.79 21.46
CA LYS A 321 9.12 29.15 20.90
C LYS A 321 7.80 29.92 21.01
N TYR A 322 6.70 29.23 21.26
CA TYR A 322 5.36 29.79 21.25
C TYR A 322 4.71 29.82 22.64
N ILE A 323 5.39 29.35 23.68
CA ILE A 323 4.84 29.27 25.05
C ILE A 323 4.35 30.63 25.54
N ASP A 324 5.17 31.66 25.38
CA ASP A 324 4.81 33.02 25.84
C ASP A 324 3.64 33.58 25.00
N MET A 325 3.62 33.32 23.69
CA MET A 325 2.53 33.71 22.81
C MET A 325 1.19 33.07 23.20
N PHE A 326 1.20 31.83 23.68
CA PHE A 326 -0.01 31.15 24.19
C PHE A 326 -0.51 31.81 25.47
N ARG A 327 0.40 32.18 26.38
CA ARG A 327 0.05 32.89 27.62
C ARG A 327 -0.53 34.25 27.35
N ASP A 328 0.10 35.03 26.46
CA ASP A 328 -0.33 36.36 26.08
C ASP A 328 -1.70 36.30 25.40
N LEU A 329 -1.91 35.42 24.42
CA LEU A 329 -3.16 35.30 23.69
C LEU A 329 -4.32 34.83 24.58
N ALA A 330 -4.09 33.91 25.52
CA ALA A 330 -5.12 33.43 26.44
C ALA A 330 -5.65 34.57 27.33
N ASN A 331 -4.78 35.53 27.70
CA ASN A 331 -5.10 36.67 28.59
C ASN A 331 -5.49 37.96 27.82
N ASP A 332 -5.36 37.97 26.49
CA ASP A 332 -5.66 39.18 25.69
C ASP A 332 -7.16 39.37 25.50
N GLU A 333 -7.75 40.29 26.29
CA GLU A 333 -9.17 40.60 26.21
C GLU A 333 -9.56 41.39 24.93
N SER A 334 -8.62 41.96 24.21
CA SER A 334 -8.87 42.64 22.94
C SER A 334 -9.24 41.66 21.81
N VAL A 335 -8.87 40.39 21.95
CA VAL A 335 -9.20 39.30 21.00
C VAL A 335 -10.49 38.62 21.47
N PRO A 336 -11.55 38.56 20.64
CA PRO A 336 -12.77 37.88 21.00
C PRO A 336 -12.53 36.35 21.22
N ARG A 337 -13.10 35.82 22.29
CA ARG A 337 -12.98 34.39 22.61
C ARG A 337 -13.64 33.53 21.53
N THR A 338 -12.91 32.59 20.97
CA THR A 338 -13.40 31.65 19.94
C THR A 338 -14.16 30.48 20.56
N ALA A 339 -13.66 29.97 21.68
CA ALA A 339 -14.27 28.93 22.50
C ALA A 339 -13.57 28.89 23.86
N THR A 340 -14.17 28.25 24.88
CA THR A 340 -13.48 28.01 26.14
C THR A 340 -12.30 27.05 25.90
N ASN A 341 -12.54 25.97 25.15
CA ASN A 341 -11.54 24.95 24.84
C ASN A 341 -11.41 24.78 23.32
N LEU A 342 -10.19 24.93 22.81
CA LEU A 342 -9.85 24.65 21.42
C LEU A 342 -9.01 23.38 21.32
N VAL A 343 -9.46 22.42 20.50
CA VAL A 343 -8.87 21.10 20.36
C VAL A 343 -8.27 20.93 18.98
N TYR A 344 -6.95 20.71 18.91
CA TYR A 344 -6.21 20.49 17.67
C TYR A 344 -5.69 19.07 17.61
N ILE A 345 -5.90 18.38 16.49
CA ILE A 345 -5.32 17.05 16.25
C ILE A 345 -3.98 17.22 15.55
N ILE A 346 -2.93 16.73 16.20
CA ILE A 346 -1.54 16.88 15.74
C ILE A 346 -0.94 15.51 15.34
N LYS A 347 0.14 15.58 14.52
CA LYS A 347 0.91 14.40 14.07
C LYS A 347 2.32 14.36 14.65
N ALA A 348 2.70 15.34 15.48
CA ALA A 348 4.03 15.41 16.05
C ALA A 348 4.19 14.35 17.14
N ASN A 349 5.14 13.42 16.97
CA ASN A 349 5.42 12.37 17.95
C ASN A 349 6.18 12.90 19.18
N ARG A 350 6.93 13.99 19.03
CA ARG A 350 7.71 14.57 20.14
C ARG A 350 6.91 15.64 20.86
N ILE A 351 7.03 15.68 22.18
CA ILE A 351 6.30 16.63 23.05
C ILE A 351 6.67 18.09 22.73
N ASP A 352 7.95 18.32 22.36
CA ASP A 352 8.50 19.64 22.06
C ASP A 352 8.19 20.13 20.64
N GLN A 353 7.46 19.35 19.83
CA GLN A 353 7.17 19.65 18.43
C GLN A 353 5.69 19.77 18.15
N VAL A 354 5.34 20.64 17.22
CA VAL A 354 4.00 20.82 16.70
C VAL A 354 4.07 21.16 15.21
N GLU A 355 3.04 20.84 14.46
CA GLU A 355 2.97 21.20 13.04
C GLU A 355 2.80 22.72 12.86
N SER A 356 3.61 23.31 11.98
CA SER A 356 3.56 24.76 11.69
C SER A 356 2.18 25.26 11.27
N LYS A 357 1.34 24.39 10.64
CA LYS A 357 -0.04 24.74 10.28
C LYS A 357 -0.91 25.08 11.51
N VAL A 358 -0.66 24.41 12.65
CA VAL A 358 -1.41 24.66 13.90
C VAL A 358 -1.08 26.05 14.43
N MET A 359 0.21 26.40 14.47
CA MET A 359 0.66 27.73 14.86
C MET A 359 0.12 28.81 13.91
N HIS A 360 0.12 28.54 12.61
CA HIS A 360 -0.46 29.44 11.62
C HIS A 360 -1.97 29.65 11.84
N SER A 361 -2.71 28.58 12.15
CA SER A 361 -4.15 28.66 12.44
C SER A 361 -4.45 29.49 13.69
N ILE A 362 -3.65 29.30 14.76
CA ILE A 362 -3.90 29.97 16.04
C ILE A 362 -3.50 31.44 16.01
N PHE A 363 -2.33 31.76 15.43
CA PHE A 363 -1.73 33.09 15.57
C PHE A 363 -1.77 33.96 14.31
N LEU A 364 -1.67 33.38 13.11
CA LEU A 364 -1.41 34.12 11.89
C LEU A 364 -2.64 34.28 10.98
N LYS A 365 -3.50 33.28 10.87
CA LYS A 365 -4.68 33.38 10.01
C LYS A 365 -5.73 34.30 10.62
N GLN A 366 -6.10 34.02 11.84
CA GLN A 366 -6.98 34.81 12.69
C GLN A 366 -6.69 34.43 14.13
N PRO A 367 -6.26 35.35 15.00
CA PRO A 367 -5.99 35.01 16.38
C PRO A 367 -7.19 34.35 17.04
N LYS A 368 -6.99 33.15 17.59
CA LYS A 368 -8.04 32.36 18.23
C LYS A 368 -7.80 32.28 19.71
N ARG A 369 -8.44 33.17 20.45
CA ARG A 369 -8.38 33.15 21.89
C ARG A 369 -9.21 32.00 22.45
N ALA A 370 -8.61 31.20 23.33
CA ALA A 370 -9.26 30.21 24.15
C ALA A 370 -8.64 30.19 25.54
N ASP A 371 -9.36 29.72 26.53
CA ASP A 371 -8.81 29.56 27.89
C ASP A 371 -7.85 28.40 27.93
N THR A 372 -8.21 27.29 27.26
CA THR A 372 -7.35 26.11 27.17
C THR A 372 -7.23 25.62 25.73
N TYR A 373 -5.99 25.33 25.34
CA TYR A 373 -5.64 24.72 24.05
C TYR A 373 -5.24 23.28 24.28
N TRP A 374 -5.90 22.36 23.55
CA TRP A 374 -5.66 20.93 23.63
C TRP A 374 -4.97 20.46 22.35
N LEU A 375 -3.82 19.78 22.50
CA LEU A 375 -3.11 19.14 21.42
C LEU A 375 -3.29 17.63 21.54
N ILE A 376 -4.09 17.03 20.67
CA ILE A 376 -4.35 15.58 20.68
C ILE A 376 -3.45 14.92 19.65
N HIS A 377 -2.63 13.99 20.10
CA HIS A 377 -1.86 13.07 19.28
C HIS A 377 -2.44 11.67 19.40
N VAL A 378 -2.56 10.97 18.26
CA VAL A 378 -3.08 9.60 18.21
C VAL A 378 -1.99 8.70 17.64
N ASP A 379 -1.41 7.89 18.50
CA ASP A 379 -0.43 6.88 18.14
C ASP A 379 -1.10 5.51 18.00
N LYS A 380 -0.92 4.86 16.83
CA LYS A 380 -1.40 3.51 16.60
C LYS A 380 -0.32 2.51 17.02
N VAL A 381 -0.61 1.75 18.07
CA VAL A 381 0.30 0.75 18.60
C VAL A 381 0.03 -0.66 18.05
N ASP A 382 1.02 -1.52 18.14
CA ASP A 382 1.00 -2.88 17.58
C ASP A 382 0.12 -3.86 18.36
N GLU A 383 -0.29 -3.49 19.57
CA GLU A 383 -1.18 -4.28 20.42
C GLU A 383 -2.63 -4.11 19.94
N PRO A 384 -3.38 -5.20 19.67
CA PRO A 384 -4.67 -5.10 18.98
C PRO A 384 -5.73 -4.31 19.75
N ASP A 385 -5.85 -4.52 21.04
CA ASP A 385 -6.95 -4.02 21.87
C ASP A 385 -6.49 -2.98 22.92
N ARG A 386 -5.26 -2.41 22.77
CA ARG A 386 -4.71 -1.43 23.70
C ARG A 386 -5.46 -0.11 23.61
N MET A 387 -5.81 0.43 24.77
CA MET A 387 -6.45 1.74 24.91
C MET A 387 -5.88 2.40 26.17
N ASP A 388 -4.91 3.27 26.01
CA ASP A 388 -4.40 4.09 27.09
C ASP A 388 -4.08 5.50 26.60
N TYR A 389 -3.90 6.42 27.53
CA TYR A 389 -3.58 7.80 27.24
C TYR A 389 -2.56 8.37 28.22
N GLN A 390 -1.84 9.37 27.78
CA GLN A 390 -0.91 10.15 28.60
C GLN A 390 -1.25 11.64 28.47
N VAL A 391 -1.28 12.35 29.59
CA VAL A 391 -1.53 13.79 29.63
C VAL A 391 -0.24 14.52 30.02
N ASN A 392 0.10 15.55 29.25
CA ASN A 392 1.26 16.41 29.49
C ASN A 392 0.77 17.86 29.54
N GLN A 393 0.77 18.49 30.71
CA GLN A 393 0.48 19.91 30.86
C GLN A 393 1.73 20.74 30.51
N ILE A 394 1.80 21.23 29.26
CA ILE A 394 2.94 22.04 28.78
C ILE A 394 2.92 23.41 29.43
N ILE A 395 1.74 24.03 29.48
CA ILE A 395 1.47 25.23 30.28
C ILE A 395 0.28 24.93 31.15
N PRO A 396 0.43 24.88 32.48
CA PRO A 396 -0.65 24.52 33.37
C PRO A 396 -1.92 25.35 33.12
N GLY A 397 -3.04 24.68 32.86
CA GLY A 397 -4.33 25.28 32.59
C GLY A 397 -4.51 25.92 31.21
N ILE A 398 -3.46 26.20 30.44
CA ILE A 398 -3.54 26.88 29.13
C ILE A 398 -3.24 25.95 27.96
N LEU A 399 -2.18 25.15 28.01
CA LEU A 399 -1.76 24.28 26.93
C LEU A 399 -1.52 22.87 27.41
N ILE A 400 -2.38 21.95 27.00
CA ILE A 400 -2.38 20.56 27.43
C ILE A 400 -2.25 19.67 26.20
N ARG A 401 -1.36 18.68 26.28
CA ARG A 401 -1.19 17.65 25.27
C ARG A 401 -1.70 16.33 25.79
N ILE A 402 -2.47 15.63 24.95
CA ILE A 402 -2.93 14.26 25.19
C ILE A 402 -2.36 13.37 24.08
N ASP A 403 -1.65 12.34 24.50
CA ASP A 403 -1.16 11.29 23.61
C ASP A 403 -2.00 10.03 23.84
N PHE A 404 -2.81 9.65 22.86
CA PHE A 404 -3.59 8.41 22.87
C PHE A 404 -2.80 7.28 22.23
N HIS A 405 -2.65 6.15 22.91
CA HIS A 405 -2.08 4.92 22.37
C HIS A 405 -3.23 3.94 22.07
N ILE A 406 -3.59 3.85 20.81
CA ILE A 406 -4.75 3.09 20.35
C ILE A 406 -4.30 1.88 19.54
N GLY A 407 -4.71 0.69 19.95
CA GLY A 407 -4.46 -0.55 19.26
C GLY A 407 -5.01 -0.55 17.82
N PHE A 408 -4.35 -1.30 16.93
CA PHE A 408 -4.73 -1.27 15.52
C PHE A 408 -6.17 -1.75 15.23
N LYS A 409 -6.78 -2.51 16.15
CA LYS A 409 -8.16 -3.01 16.04
C LYS A 409 -9.20 -2.06 16.59
N VAL A 410 -8.77 -1.12 17.43
CA VAL A 410 -9.66 -0.15 18.07
C VAL A 410 -10.02 0.97 17.11
N GLU A 411 -11.29 1.26 16.95
CA GLU A 411 -11.74 2.41 16.15
C GLU A 411 -11.34 3.73 16.82
N PRO A 412 -10.79 4.70 16.09
CA PRO A 412 -10.37 5.99 16.67
C PRO A 412 -11.58 6.90 16.93
N ARG A 413 -12.35 6.63 17.98
CA ARG A 413 -13.48 7.46 18.43
C ARG A 413 -12.99 8.62 19.30
N ILE A 414 -12.25 9.55 18.71
CA ILE A 414 -11.52 10.59 19.44
C ILE A 414 -12.45 11.47 20.28
N ASN A 415 -13.66 11.76 19.79
CA ASN A 415 -14.63 12.55 20.54
C ASN A 415 -15.05 11.85 21.85
N LEU A 416 -15.27 10.53 21.80
CA LEU A 416 -15.64 9.74 22.99
C LEU A 416 -14.47 9.65 23.97
N TYR A 417 -13.29 9.26 23.49
CA TYR A 417 -12.10 9.09 24.34
C TYR A 417 -11.66 10.40 24.98
N PHE A 418 -11.80 11.50 24.26
CA PHE A 418 -11.49 12.81 24.82
C PHE A 418 -12.45 13.19 25.95
N ARG A 419 -13.74 12.84 25.87
CA ARG A 419 -14.70 13.06 26.95
C ARG A 419 -14.34 12.22 28.20
N GLU A 420 -13.99 10.95 28.02
CA GLU A 420 -13.55 10.08 29.12
C GLU A 420 -12.32 10.67 29.82
N VAL A 421 -11.33 11.13 29.07
CA VAL A 421 -10.14 11.80 29.65
C VAL A 421 -10.52 13.07 30.43
N LEU A 422 -11.47 13.87 29.92
CA LEU A 422 -11.91 15.07 30.62
C LEU A 422 -12.64 14.74 31.93
N GLU A 423 -13.44 13.67 31.95
CA GLU A 423 -14.10 13.18 33.15
C GLU A 423 -13.07 12.73 34.19
N ASP A 424 -12.04 11.98 33.78
CA ASP A 424 -10.95 11.54 34.64
C ASP A 424 -10.14 12.72 35.21
N LEU A 425 -9.77 13.68 34.38
CA LEU A 425 -9.02 14.87 34.80
C LEU A 425 -9.83 15.82 35.71
N THR A 426 -11.14 15.83 35.54
CA THR A 426 -12.04 16.60 36.43
C THR A 426 -12.20 15.89 37.77
N ALA A 427 -12.33 14.57 37.77
CA ALA A 427 -12.44 13.77 38.98
C ALA A 427 -11.14 13.80 39.81
N SER A 428 -9.97 13.85 39.16
CA SER A 428 -8.66 14.03 39.83
C SER A 428 -8.41 15.45 40.32
N GLY A 429 -9.23 16.42 39.90
CA GLY A 429 -9.08 17.85 40.25
C GLY A 429 -7.98 18.56 39.50
N GLU A 430 -7.42 17.95 38.44
CA GLU A 430 -6.36 18.56 37.63
C GLU A 430 -6.87 19.67 36.73
N ILE A 431 -8.14 19.62 36.30
CA ILE A 431 -8.79 20.63 35.50
C ILE A 431 -10.20 20.94 36.03
N LYS A 432 -10.67 22.16 35.73
CA LYS A 432 -12.06 22.57 35.98
C LYS A 432 -12.77 22.74 34.65
N LEU A 433 -13.86 22.01 34.44
CA LEU A 433 -14.70 22.07 33.23
C LEU A 433 -15.82 23.12 33.39
N GLU A 434 -15.53 24.27 33.98
CA GLU A 434 -16.50 25.35 34.11
C GLU A 434 -16.54 26.20 32.84
N SER A 435 -17.75 26.61 32.45
CA SER A 435 -17.90 27.53 31.35
C SER A 435 -17.24 28.87 31.69
N SER A 436 -16.51 29.44 30.77
CA SER A 436 -15.90 30.78 30.89
C SER A 436 -16.91 31.90 30.79
N TYR A 437 -18.16 31.60 30.45
CA TYR A 437 -19.25 32.58 30.39
C TYR A 437 -19.98 32.61 31.74
N ASP A 438 -19.95 33.73 32.43
CA ASP A 438 -20.55 33.89 33.76
C ASP A 438 -22.05 33.56 33.80
N SER A 439 -22.77 33.83 32.72
CA SER A 439 -24.19 33.47 32.59
C SER A 439 -24.41 31.95 32.56
N LEU A 440 -23.52 31.17 31.91
CA LEU A 440 -23.62 29.75 31.79
C LEU A 440 -23.09 29.03 33.07
N ARG A 441 -22.05 29.59 33.69
CA ARG A 441 -21.47 29.09 34.94
C ARG A 441 -22.49 29.09 36.08
N LYS A 442 -23.34 30.11 36.15
CA LYS A 442 -24.44 30.18 37.15
C LYS A 442 -25.44 29.05 37.01
N HIS A 443 -25.55 28.44 35.83
CA HIS A 443 -26.47 27.34 35.57
C HIS A 443 -25.76 25.98 35.44
N THR A 444 -24.50 25.86 35.90
CA THR A 444 -23.70 24.63 35.86
C THR A 444 -23.57 24.02 34.47
N ILE A 445 -23.63 24.83 33.41
CA ILE A 445 -23.45 24.39 32.04
C ILE A 445 -21.95 24.17 31.84
N PRO A 446 -21.50 22.99 31.34
CA PRO A 446 -20.11 22.69 31.14
C PRO A 446 -19.49 23.58 30.05
N ALA A 447 -18.17 23.71 30.09
CA ALA A 447 -17.40 24.45 29.11
C ALA A 447 -17.62 23.91 27.67
N ASP A 448 -17.62 24.79 26.70
CA ASP A 448 -17.69 24.46 25.28
C ASP A 448 -16.34 23.98 24.75
N PHE A 449 -16.40 23.03 23.79
CA PHE A 449 -15.24 22.48 23.08
C PHE A 449 -15.43 22.63 21.58
N LYS A 450 -14.38 23.11 20.88
CA LYS A 450 -14.35 23.15 19.43
C LYS A 450 -13.14 22.43 18.89
N PHE A 451 -13.36 21.43 18.04
CA PHE A 451 -12.31 20.77 17.30
C PHE A 451 -11.93 21.57 16.08
N VAL A 452 -10.63 21.77 15.84
CA VAL A 452 -10.13 22.49 14.68
C VAL A 452 -9.36 21.52 13.79
N LEU A 453 -9.91 21.24 12.62
CA LEU A 453 -9.26 20.43 11.58
C LEU A 453 -8.66 21.34 10.52
N ILE A 454 -7.37 21.21 10.28
CA ILE A 454 -6.63 22.06 9.35
C ILE A 454 -6.26 21.28 8.11
N ASP A 455 -6.87 21.64 6.98
CA ASP A 455 -6.43 21.17 5.65
C ASP A 455 -5.42 22.15 5.03
N ARG A 456 -4.47 21.62 4.26
CA ARG A 456 -3.46 22.43 3.57
C ARG A 456 -3.88 22.61 2.12
N VAL A 457 -3.93 23.88 1.70
CA VAL A 457 -4.26 24.25 0.32
C VAL A 457 -3.03 24.86 -0.34
N MET A 458 -2.78 24.45 -1.58
CA MET A 458 -1.71 25.04 -2.38
C MET A 458 -2.14 26.43 -2.86
N PRO A 459 -1.35 27.47 -2.62
CA PRO A 459 -1.64 28.80 -3.17
C PRO A 459 -1.59 28.76 -4.71
N ARG A 460 -2.51 29.47 -5.37
CA ARG A 460 -2.58 29.52 -6.85
C ARG A 460 -1.41 30.26 -7.50
N ASP A 461 -0.68 31.03 -6.72
CA ASP A 461 0.38 31.93 -7.20
C ASP A 461 1.73 31.24 -7.45
N TYR A 462 1.84 29.96 -7.14
CA TYR A 462 3.06 29.19 -7.37
C TYR A 462 3.06 28.54 -8.75
N LYS A 463 4.07 28.84 -9.57
CA LYS A 463 4.35 28.11 -10.80
C LYS A 463 4.93 26.74 -10.46
N LEU A 464 4.07 25.76 -10.47
CA LEU A 464 4.45 24.35 -10.34
C LEU A 464 5.01 23.81 -11.66
N SER A 465 5.87 22.81 -11.60
CA SER A 465 6.25 22.06 -12.79
C SER A 465 5.00 21.36 -13.36
N ASN A 466 5.01 21.06 -14.68
CA ASN A 466 3.90 20.35 -15.32
C ASN A 466 3.64 18.99 -14.65
N LEU A 467 4.68 18.31 -14.18
CA LEU A 467 4.59 17.06 -13.43
C LEU A 467 3.90 17.26 -12.07
N ASP A 468 4.24 18.32 -11.34
CA ASP A 468 3.62 18.62 -10.04
C ASP A 468 2.15 18.98 -10.19
N THR A 469 1.79 19.72 -11.24
CA THR A 469 0.39 20.06 -11.56
C THR A 469 -0.42 18.82 -11.89
N MET A 470 0.09 17.94 -12.75
CA MET A 470 -0.56 16.67 -13.09
C MET A 470 -0.74 15.80 -11.84
N THR A 471 0.28 15.74 -11.00
CA THR A 471 0.29 14.96 -9.76
C THR A 471 -0.74 15.45 -8.75
N LEU A 472 -0.90 16.78 -8.61
CA LEU A 472 -1.91 17.38 -7.74
C LEU A 472 -3.33 17.19 -8.28
N THR A 473 -3.51 17.19 -9.61
CA THR A 473 -4.80 16.91 -10.24
C THR A 473 -5.24 15.47 -9.97
N LEU A 474 -4.33 14.50 -10.13
CA LEU A 474 -4.56 13.09 -9.80
C LEU A 474 -4.86 12.90 -8.30
N HIS A 475 -4.16 13.65 -7.43
CA HIS A 475 -4.47 13.65 -6.01
C HIS A 475 -5.88 14.19 -5.71
N SER A 476 -6.32 15.24 -6.41
CA SER A 476 -7.67 15.81 -6.24
C SER A 476 -8.74 14.79 -6.60
N PHE A 477 -8.50 14.00 -7.66
CA PHE A 477 -9.38 12.91 -8.04
C PHE A 477 -9.44 11.80 -6.98
N SER A 478 -8.31 11.46 -6.35
CA SER A 478 -8.29 10.47 -5.26
C SER A 478 -9.10 10.90 -4.03
N ARG A 479 -9.29 12.21 -3.81
CA ARG A 479 -10.14 12.74 -2.72
C ARG A 479 -11.63 12.40 -2.85
N LEU A 480 -12.12 12.14 -4.06
CA LEU A 480 -13.52 11.74 -4.27
C LEU A 480 -13.85 10.38 -3.63
N ILE A 481 -12.83 9.55 -3.43
CA ILE A 481 -12.96 8.19 -2.89
C ILE A 481 -12.66 8.16 -1.38
N CYS A 482 -12.23 9.29 -0.79
CA CYS A 482 -11.75 9.36 0.58
C CYS A 482 -12.85 9.66 1.59
N ILE A 483 -12.65 9.16 2.81
CA ILE A 483 -13.43 9.56 3.97
C ILE A 483 -12.88 10.91 4.46
N SER A 484 -13.77 11.86 4.81
CA SER A 484 -13.37 13.12 5.43
C SER A 484 -12.65 12.86 6.76
N ASP A 485 -11.70 13.74 7.14
CA ASP A 485 -10.98 13.60 8.40
C ASP A 485 -11.93 13.62 9.62
N VAL A 486 -13.04 14.36 9.53
CA VAL A 486 -14.12 14.38 10.53
C VAL A 486 -14.70 12.98 10.74
N ARG A 487 -15.06 12.29 9.66
CA ARG A 487 -15.61 10.92 9.74
C ARG A 487 -14.55 9.89 10.14
N ALA A 488 -13.32 10.05 9.66
CA ALA A 488 -12.23 9.11 9.97
C ALA A 488 -11.84 9.10 11.46
N LEU A 489 -12.06 10.21 12.15
CA LEU A 489 -11.78 10.39 13.58
C LEU A 489 -13.07 10.37 14.43
N GLN A 490 -14.21 10.14 13.79
CA GLN A 490 -15.55 10.16 14.39
C GLN A 490 -15.81 11.41 15.25
N LEU A 491 -15.41 12.59 14.71
CA LEU A 491 -15.67 13.87 15.36
C LEU A 491 -17.11 14.32 15.09
N ASP A 492 -17.67 15.05 16.05
CA ASP A 492 -18.96 15.69 15.88
C ASP A 492 -18.84 16.88 14.93
N SER A 493 -19.56 16.85 13.81
CA SER A 493 -19.55 17.90 12.81
C SER A 493 -20.08 19.25 13.34
N ALA A 494 -20.97 19.23 14.34
CA ALA A 494 -21.52 20.43 14.94
C ALA A 494 -20.49 21.22 15.76
N ASN A 495 -19.50 20.50 16.33
CA ASN A 495 -18.45 21.08 17.17
C ASN A 495 -17.09 21.13 16.46
N THR A 496 -17.05 20.94 15.12
CA THR A 496 -15.81 20.91 14.35
C THR A 496 -15.71 22.08 13.39
N ILE A 497 -14.60 22.82 13.47
CA ILE A 497 -14.24 23.89 12.52
C ILE A 497 -13.26 23.30 11.51
N GLU A 498 -13.64 23.29 10.24
CA GLU A 498 -12.73 22.92 9.15
C GLU A 498 -12.04 24.17 8.59
N GLU A 499 -10.72 24.20 8.64
CA GLU A 499 -9.92 25.33 8.17
C GLU A 499 -8.98 24.95 7.05
N GLN A 500 -8.82 25.88 6.11
CA GLN A 500 -7.81 25.80 5.07
C GLN A 500 -6.64 26.75 5.38
N VAL A 501 -5.42 26.20 5.40
CA VAL A 501 -4.20 26.96 5.63
C VAL A 501 -3.30 26.79 4.39
N PRO A 502 -2.76 27.89 3.83
CA PRO A 502 -1.85 27.80 2.69
C PRO A 502 -0.56 27.07 3.08
N ILE A 503 -0.01 26.31 2.15
CA ILE A 503 1.33 25.75 2.30
C ILE A 503 2.32 26.90 2.16
N THR A 504 3.05 27.20 3.23
CA THR A 504 4.09 28.25 3.21
C THR A 504 5.34 27.65 2.54
N ILE A 505 5.71 28.20 1.38
CA ILE A 505 6.97 27.91 0.72
C ILE A 505 7.83 29.17 0.88
N ASP A 506 9.06 29.03 1.35
CA ASP A 506 9.92 30.15 1.81
C ASP A 506 10.36 31.15 0.73
N GLN A 507 9.97 30.99 -0.53
CA GLN A 507 10.27 31.96 -1.58
C GLN A 507 9.08 32.15 -2.55
N PRO A 508 8.48 33.32 -2.60
CA PRO A 508 7.55 33.68 -3.66
C PRO A 508 8.32 33.79 -4.99
N VAL A 509 8.02 32.92 -5.95
CA VAL A 509 8.56 33.00 -7.31
C VAL A 509 7.80 34.09 -8.06
N GLY A 510 8.25 35.30 -7.97
CA GLY A 510 7.65 36.42 -8.70
C GLY A 510 8.41 37.74 -8.55
N ARG A 511 8.28 38.62 -9.54
CA ARG A 511 8.81 39.98 -9.44
C ARG A 511 8.06 40.75 -8.34
N ARG A 512 8.79 41.33 -7.39
CA ARG A 512 8.19 42.22 -6.38
C ARG A 512 7.54 43.44 -7.07
N ILE A 513 6.30 43.74 -6.71
CA ILE A 513 5.65 45.01 -7.08
C ILE A 513 6.48 46.14 -6.48
N ARG A 514 6.89 47.14 -7.28
CA ARG A 514 7.60 48.31 -6.81
C ARG A 514 6.60 49.45 -6.58
N ARG A 515 6.74 50.11 -5.45
CA ARG A 515 5.98 51.34 -5.18
C ARG A 515 6.50 52.43 -6.12
N THR A 516 5.66 52.97 -6.98
CA THR A 516 5.95 54.20 -7.73
C THR A 516 5.51 55.40 -6.91
N SER A 517 6.33 56.45 -6.87
CA SER A 517 5.92 57.71 -6.27
C SER A 517 4.73 58.27 -7.05
N PRO A 518 3.74 58.94 -6.40
CA PRO A 518 2.68 59.61 -7.12
C PRO A 518 3.30 60.67 -8.06
N PRO A 519 2.73 60.92 -9.24
CA PRO A 519 3.18 61.98 -10.10
C PRO A 519 3.04 63.29 -9.33
N GLN A 520 4.12 64.14 -9.37
CA GLN A 520 4.12 65.49 -8.77
C GLN A 520 3.17 66.39 -9.51
#